data_82766aab1de23a51688c38d05010172c
#
_entry.id   82766aab1de23a51688c38d05010172c
#
_cell.length_a   1.000
_cell.length_b   1.000
_cell.length_c   1.000
_cell.angle_alpha   90.00
_cell.angle_beta   90.00
_cell.angle_gamma   90.00
#
_symmetry.space_group_name_H-M   'P 1'
#
loop_
_entity.id
_entity.type
_entity.pdbx_description
1 polymer ?
#
loop_
_entity_poly.entity_id
_entity_poly.type
_entity_poly.pdbx_seq_one_letter_code
_entity_poly.pdbx_strand_id
1 'polypeptide(L)'
;IVDDASTDSTPEIIKKYQKENPEIRYLRNKTNMGAARSRNYGVEEAKGRWIAFLDADDWWEEGKLIKQLEMLKKKKASLCTTARELVNEEGDSLRCIIPVKEEISYKMMLRQNWINCSSVLVLRHIMREFPMLHEDAHEDYITWMKIIQTYGSACGVNEVLLKYRLTGKGKSGSKWKSAQMTWSSYRYLGFGIIKSLYCFSSYMLHGI
;
A
#
# COMPACT_ATOMS: atom_id res chain seq x y z
N ILE A 1 -4.35 2.22 15.11
CA ILE A 1 -2.96 1.78 14.96
C ILE A 1 -2.90 0.30 15.29
N VAL A 2 -2.30 -0.52 14.42
CA VAL A 2 -2.06 -1.95 14.65
C VAL A 2 -0.57 -2.15 14.88
N ASP A 3 -0.21 -2.63 16.05
CA ASP A 3 1.16 -2.96 16.46
C ASP A 3 1.37 -4.47 16.31
N ASP A 4 2.29 -4.86 15.45
CA ASP A 4 2.59 -6.28 15.16
C ASP A 4 3.59 -6.89 16.14
N ALA A 5 3.28 -6.78 17.45
CA ALA A 5 4.09 -7.27 18.55
C ALA A 5 5.48 -6.61 18.66
N SER A 6 5.56 -5.28 18.51
CA SER A 6 6.80 -4.52 18.67
C SER A 6 7.45 -4.78 20.03
N THR A 7 8.78 -4.86 20.04
CA THR A 7 9.61 -5.12 21.24
C THR A 7 10.39 -3.90 21.71
N ASP A 8 10.27 -2.79 21.01
CA ASP A 8 10.85 -1.49 21.32
C ASP A 8 9.86 -0.58 22.05
N SER A 9 10.11 0.73 22.09
CA SER A 9 9.26 1.74 22.74
C SER A 9 7.96 2.07 21.96
N THR A 10 7.66 1.40 20.87
CA THR A 10 6.45 1.67 20.05
C THR A 10 5.15 1.63 20.88
N PRO A 11 4.90 0.62 21.76
CA PRO A 11 3.69 0.57 22.57
C PRO A 11 3.52 1.77 23.50
N GLU A 12 4.61 2.24 24.11
CA GLU A 12 4.62 3.39 25.03
C GLU A 12 4.29 4.67 24.28
N ILE A 13 4.89 4.86 23.09
CA ILE A 13 4.64 6.01 22.21
C ILE A 13 3.17 6.04 21.80
N ILE A 14 2.61 4.92 21.33
CA ILE A 14 1.20 4.85 20.93
C ILE A 14 0.28 5.20 22.09
N LYS A 15 0.51 4.63 23.28
CA LYS A 15 -0.30 4.92 24.49
C LYS A 15 -0.23 6.39 24.91
N LYS A 16 0.92 7.04 24.73
CA LYS A 16 1.06 8.49 25.01
C LYS A 16 0.15 9.28 24.06
N TYR A 17 0.25 9.06 22.74
CA TYR A 17 -0.59 9.74 21.76
C TYR A 17 -2.08 9.44 21.93
N GLN A 18 -2.44 8.22 22.32
CA GLN A 18 -3.82 7.83 22.59
C GLN A 18 -4.46 8.61 23.74
N LYS A 19 -3.68 8.97 24.77
CA LYS A 19 -4.17 9.81 25.89
C LYS A 19 -4.52 11.22 25.43
N GLU A 20 -3.75 11.77 24.50
CA GLU A 20 -3.93 13.12 23.94
C GLU A 20 -5.01 13.14 22.84
N ASN A 21 -5.21 12.00 22.16
CA ASN A 21 -6.12 11.85 21.01
C ASN A 21 -7.01 10.60 21.20
N PRO A 22 -8.18 10.75 21.83
CA PRO A 22 -9.08 9.60 22.13
C PRO A 22 -9.58 8.82 20.90
N GLU A 23 -9.47 9.41 19.72
CA GLU A 23 -9.83 8.76 18.46
C GLU A 23 -8.80 7.69 18.02
N ILE A 24 -7.59 7.73 18.56
CA ILE A 24 -6.57 6.73 18.30
C ILE A 24 -6.96 5.43 19.01
N ARG A 25 -7.24 4.40 18.22
CA ARG A 25 -7.44 3.04 18.71
C ARG A 25 -6.14 2.25 18.60
N TYR A 26 -5.70 1.67 19.69
CA TYR A 26 -4.51 0.82 19.74
C TYR A 26 -4.91 -0.66 19.72
N LEU A 27 -4.46 -1.36 18.71
CA LEU A 27 -4.63 -2.80 18.54
C LEU A 27 -3.23 -3.42 18.53
N ARG A 28 -3.05 -4.54 19.25
CA ARG A 28 -1.76 -5.22 19.32
C ARG A 28 -1.93 -6.71 19.03
N ASN A 29 -1.12 -7.24 18.13
CA ASN A 29 -1.01 -8.67 17.90
C ASN A 29 -0.27 -9.33 19.06
N LYS A 30 -0.62 -10.57 19.39
CA LYS A 30 0.06 -11.35 20.44
C LYS A 30 1.48 -11.76 20.04
N THR A 31 1.70 -11.97 18.74
CA THR A 31 2.98 -12.32 18.11
C THR A 31 3.10 -11.56 16.79
N ASN A 32 4.30 -11.47 16.25
CA ASN A 32 4.48 -10.91 14.91
C ASN A 32 3.76 -11.79 13.87
N MET A 33 2.78 -11.21 13.19
CA MET A 33 1.92 -11.89 12.21
C MET A 33 2.19 -11.43 10.78
N GLY A 34 3.01 -10.42 10.60
CA GLY A 34 3.33 -9.79 9.32
C GLY A 34 2.38 -8.67 8.90
N ALA A 35 2.81 -7.93 7.86
CA ALA A 35 2.12 -6.71 7.43
C ALA A 35 0.71 -6.98 6.88
N ALA A 36 0.53 -8.04 6.07
CA ALA A 36 -0.77 -8.36 5.49
C ALA A 36 -1.83 -8.64 6.56
N ARG A 37 -1.51 -9.51 7.53
CA ARG A 37 -2.45 -9.86 8.60
C ARG A 37 -2.73 -8.67 9.52
N SER A 38 -1.72 -7.87 9.84
CA SER A 38 -1.88 -6.67 10.65
C SER A 38 -2.76 -5.64 9.96
N ARG A 39 -2.59 -5.41 8.65
CA ARG A 39 -3.47 -4.53 7.88
C ARG A 39 -4.90 -5.06 7.80
N ASN A 40 -5.10 -6.36 7.56
CA ASN A 40 -6.43 -6.98 7.58
C ASN A 40 -7.10 -6.83 8.94
N TYR A 41 -6.38 -7.03 10.05
CA TYR A 41 -6.91 -6.81 11.39
C TYR A 41 -7.37 -5.36 11.58
N GLY A 42 -6.59 -4.38 11.10
CA GLY A 42 -7.00 -2.98 11.10
C GLY A 42 -8.26 -2.71 10.27
N VAL A 43 -8.41 -3.36 9.12
CA VAL A 43 -9.60 -3.26 8.25
C VAL A 43 -10.86 -3.81 8.95
N GLU A 44 -10.74 -4.96 9.63
CA GLU A 44 -11.86 -5.56 10.37
C GLU A 44 -12.34 -4.66 11.51
N GLU A 45 -11.41 -4.08 12.25
CA GLU A 45 -11.68 -3.18 13.37
C GLU A 45 -12.11 -1.76 12.96
N ALA A 46 -11.89 -1.38 11.72
CA ALA A 46 -12.23 -0.05 11.22
C ALA A 46 -13.74 0.16 11.16
N LYS A 47 -14.19 1.38 11.49
CA LYS A 47 -15.61 1.80 11.46
C LYS A 47 -15.94 2.74 10.29
N GLY A 48 -14.92 3.38 9.72
CA GLY A 48 -15.08 4.34 8.64
C GLY A 48 -15.58 3.69 7.34
N ARG A 49 -16.15 4.50 6.45
CA ARG A 49 -16.53 4.08 5.10
C ARG A 49 -15.32 3.76 4.22
N TRP A 50 -14.24 4.48 4.46
CA TRP A 50 -12.99 4.41 3.72
C TRP A 50 -11.89 3.84 4.59
N ILE A 51 -10.96 3.12 3.98
CA ILE A 51 -9.69 2.69 4.57
C ILE A 51 -8.58 3.45 3.88
N ALA A 52 -7.70 4.05 4.68
CA ALA A 52 -6.44 4.63 4.24
C ALA A 52 -5.31 3.92 4.99
N PHE A 53 -4.37 3.36 4.27
CA PHE A 53 -3.21 2.70 4.84
C PHE A 53 -2.05 3.68 4.98
N LEU A 54 -1.30 3.56 6.07
CA LEU A 54 -0.06 4.29 6.29
C LEU A 54 0.91 3.38 7.07
N ASP A 55 2.03 3.06 6.47
CA ASP A 55 3.11 2.34 7.14
C ASP A 55 3.82 3.28 8.13
N ALA A 56 4.37 2.74 9.21
CA ALA A 56 4.86 3.53 10.35
C ALA A 56 6.11 4.39 10.04
N ASP A 57 6.80 4.09 8.97
CA ASP A 57 7.99 4.80 8.49
C ASP A 57 7.68 5.89 7.45
N ASP A 58 6.43 5.98 6.98
CA ASP A 58 5.96 6.94 5.99
C ASP A 58 5.15 8.08 6.64
N TRP A 59 4.91 9.18 5.89
CA TRP A 59 3.96 10.21 6.31
C TRP A 59 3.25 10.87 5.13
N TRP A 60 2.08 11.45 5.42
CA TRP A 60 1.26 12.14 4.44
C TRP A 60 1.46 13.65 4.50
N GLU A 61 1.31 14.30 3.35
CA GLU A 61 1.16 15.73 3.26
C GLU A 61 -0.29 16.14 3.55
N GLU A 62 -0.45 17.38 3.99
CA GLU A 62 -1.75 17.97 4.29
C GLU A 62 -2.69 17.94 3.08
N GLY A 63 -3.98 17.74 3.33
CA GLY A 63 -5.00 17.70 2.27
C GLY A 63 -5.08 16.40 1.46
N LYS A 64 -4.19 15.41 1.70
CA LYS A 64 -4.17 14.14 0.93
C LYS A 64 -5.54 13.49 0.84
N LEU A 65 -6.22 13.26 1.96
CA LEU A 65 -7.48 12.55 2.00
C LEU A 65 -8.60 13.32 1.29
N ILE A 66 -8.62 14.65 1.42
CA ILE A 66 -9.62 15.52 0.77
C ILE A 66 -9.49 15.39 -0.75
N LYS A 67 -8.27 15.57 -1.29
CA LYS A 67 -7.99 15.46 -2.73
C LYS A 67 -8.31 14.09 -3.29
N GLN A 68 -8.04 13.03 -2.53
CA GLN A 68 -8.39 11.67 -2.92
C GLN A 68 -9.90 11.44 -2.95
N LEU A 69 -10.65 11.93 -1.96
CA LEU A 69 -12.12 11.84 -1.95
C LEU A 69 -12.77 12.58 -3.13
N GLU A 70 -12.25 13.76 -3.48
CA GLU A 70 -12.69 14.52 -4.65
C GLU A 70 -12.42 13.75 -5.95
N MET A 71 -11.22 13.17 -6.09
CA MET A 71 -10.84 12.37 -7.26
C MET A 71 -11.70 11.10 -7.37
N LEU A 72 -11.94 10.40 -6.28
CA LEU A 72 -12.81 9.21 -6.23
C LEU A 72 -14.23 9.55 -6.67
N LYS A 73 -14.77 10.70 -6.22
CA LYS A 73 -16.09 11.19 -6.63
C LYS A 73 -16.11 11.56 -8.11
N LYS A 74 -15.11 12.30 -8.60
CA LYS A 74 -14.97 12.73 -10.01
C LYS A 74 -14.89 11.53 -10.96
N LYS A 75 -14.07 10.53 -10.62
CA LYS A 75 -13.84 9.35 -11.47
C LYS A 75 -14.82 8.20 -11.21
N LYS A 76 -15.69 8.29 -10.19
CA LYS A 76 -16.56 7.20 -9.72
C LYS A 76 -15.79 5.91 -9.46
N ALA A 77 -14.56 6.04 -8.97
CA ALA A 77 -13.67 4.93 -8.67
C ALA A 77 -13.83 4.45 -7.23
N SER A 78 -13.35 3.24 -6.96
CA SER A 78 -13.42 2.58 -5.65
C SER A 78 -12.11 2.64 -4.87
N LEU A 79 -11.00 2.93 -5.57
CA LEU A 79 -9.64 3.01 -5.05
C LEU A 79 -8.94 4.22 -5.65
N CYS A 80 -8.22 4.97 -4.81
CA CYS A 80 -7.38 6.10 -5.21
C CYS A 80 -6.00 5.99 -4.59
N THR A 81 -4.98 6.37 -5.35
CA THR A 81 -3.59 6.50 -4.90
C THR A 81 -3.05 7.91 -5.15
N THR A 82 -1.84 8.23 -4.68
CA THR A 82 -1.20 9.53 -4.91
C THR A 82 0.23 9.36 -5.40
N ALA A 83 0.79 10.40 -6.03
CA ALA A 83 2.22 10.48 -6.24
C ALA A 83 2.95 10.51 -4.89
N ARG A 84 4.21 10.07 -4.89
CA ARG A 84 5.06 10.02 -3.70
C ARG A 84 6.45 10.55 -3.99
N GLU A 85 7.09 11.08 -2.97
CA GLU A 85 8.49 11.42 -2.97
C GLU A 85 9.26 10.42 -2.12
N LEU A 86 10.42 9.98 -2.62
CA LEU A 86 11.31 9.12 -1.86
C LEU A 86 12.15 9.95 -0.92
N VAL A 87 12.28 9.48 0.33
CA VAL A 87 13.11 10.11 1.37
C VAL A 87 14.07 9.08 1.96
N ASN A 88 15.20 9.54 2.51
CA ASN A 88 16.16 8.69 3.20
C ASN A 88 15.69 8.29 4.62
N GLU A 89 16.53 7.56 5.37
CA GLU A 89 16.21 7.12 6.73
C GLU A 89 16.00 8.30 7.69
N GLU A 90 16.67 9.42 7.47
CA GLU A 90 16.58 10.67 8.26
C GLU A 90 15.33 11.49 7.90
N GLY A 91 14.70 11.22 6.75
CA GLY A 91 13.53 11.93 6.23
C GLY A 91 13.87 13.02 5.23
N ASP A 92 15.12 13.13 4.80
CA ASP A 92 15.52 14.09 3.78
C ASP A 92 15.11 13.63 2.38
N SER A 93 14.71 14.59 1.55
CA SER A 93 14.31 14.32 0.17
C SER A 93 15.46 13.76 -0.68
N LEU A 94 15.21 12.66 -1.34
CA LEU A 94 16.10 12.10 -2.36
C LEU A 94 15.90 12.76 -3.74
N ARG A 95 15.05 13.78 -3.83
CA ARG A 95 14.66 14.46 -5.08
C ARG A 95 14.16 13.48 -6.15
N CYS A 96 13.58 12.38 -5.71
CA CYS A 96 13.00 11.35 -6.57
C CYS A 96 11.49 11.30 -6.35
N ILE A 97 10.74 11.78 -7.33
CA ILE A 97 9.27 11.78 -7.32
C ILE A 97 8.81 10.64 -8.21
N ILE A 98 7.96 9.79 -7.66
CA ILE A 98 7.25 8.74 -8.38
C ILE A 98 5.85 9.27 -8.70
N PRO A 99 5.60 9.66 -9.96
CA PRO A 99 4.31 10.19 -10.36
C PRO A 99 3.26 9.08 -10.45
N VAL A 100 2.00 9.47 -10.55
CA VAL A 100 0.88 8.55 -10.76
C VAL A 100 0.01 9.05 -11.92
N LYS A 101 -0.67 8.14 -12.62
CA LYS A 101 -1.66 8.48 -13.64
C LYS A 101 -3.03 8.74 -13.02
N GLU A 102 -3.81 9.66 -13.58
CA GLU A 102 -5.19 9.91 -13.14
C GLU A 102 -6.10 8.68 -13.25
N GLU A 103 -5.81 7.80 -14.18
CA GLU A 103 -6.48 6.51 -14.35
C GLU A 103 -5.44 5.39 -14.43
N ILE A 104 -5.62 4.36 -13.62
CA ILE A 104 -4.72 3.21 -13.50
C ILE A 104 -5.50 1.96 -13.83
N SER A 105 -5.30 1.45 -15.04
CA SER A 105 -5.97 0.25 -15.52
C SER A 105 -5.24 -1.03 -15.11
N TYR A 106 -5.95 -2.16 -15.17
CA TYR A 106 -5.36 -3.49 -14.97
C TYR A 106 -4.13 -3.75 -15.87
N LYS A 107 -4.19 -3.33 -17.15
CA LYS A 107 -3.06 -3.48 -18.08
C LYS A 107 -1.82 -2.67 -17.67
N MET A 108 -2.02 -1.49 -17.10
CA MET A 108 -0.92 -0.68 -16.58
C MET A 108 -0.26 -1.35 -15.38
N MET A 109 -1.05 -1.87 -14.45
CA MET A 109 -0.58 -2.60 -13.28
C MET A 109 0.20 -3.87 -13.63
N LEU A 110 -0.11 -4.53 -14.74
CA LEU A 110 0.66 -5.68 -15.24
C LEU A 110 2.10 -5.33 -15.64
N ARG A 111 2.34 -4.08 -16.05
CA ARG A 111 3.65 -3.62 -16.52
C ARG A 111 4.49 -3.03 -15.39
N GLN A 112 3.85 -2.37 -14.44
CA GLN A 112 4.49 -1.66 -13.34
C GLN A 112 3.51 -1.51 -12.18
N ASN A 113 3.98 -1.61 -10.94
CA ASN A 113 3.15 -1.30 -9.78
C ASN A 113 3.02 0.23 -9.62
N TRP A 114 1.84 0.76 -9.94
CA TRP A 114 1.51 2.18 -9.82
C TRP A 114 0.97 2.57 -8.43
N ILE A 115 0.66 1.59 -7.57
CA ILE A 115 -0.05 1.81 -6.33
C ILE A 115 0.83 1.41 -5.15
N ASN A 116 1.22 2.39 -4.34
CA ASN A 116 1.91 2.17 -3.07
C ASN A 116 0.89 2.06 -1.94
N CYS A 117 1.08 1.10 -1.01
CA CYS A 117 0.14 0.82 0.07
C CYS A 117 -0.15 2.07 0.92
N SER A 118 0.88 2.79 1.38
CA SER A 118 0.75 4.01 2.20
C SER A 118 0.05 5.17 1.49
N SER A 119 -0.12 5.09 0.16
CA SER A 119 -0.83 6.13 -0.61
C SER A 119 -2.32 5.87 -0.80
N VAL A 120 -2.79 4.65 -0.52
CA VAL A 120 -4.14 4.20 -0.90
C VAL A 120 -5.23 4.80 -0.02
N LEU A 121 -6.36 5.11 -0.68
CA LEU A 121 -7.67 5.31 -0.08
C LEU A 121 -8.67 4.42 -0.84
N VAL A 122 -9.36 3.51 -0.13
CA VAL A 122 -10.22 2.48 -0.72
C VAL A 122 -11.48 2.26 0.12
N LEU A 123 -12.58 1.83 -0.49
CA LEU A 123 -13.82 1.51 0.23
C LEU A 123 -13.62 0.30 1.17
N ARG A 124 -14.04 0.45 2.44
CA ARG A 124 -13.86 -0.58 3.47
C ARG A 124 -14.48 -1.93 3.08
N HIS A 125 -15.68 -1.95 2.51
CA HIS A 125 -16.33 -3.21 2.13
C HIS A 125 -15.54 -3.95 1.05
N ILE A 126 -14.87 -3.22 0.13
CA ILE A 126 -13.99 -3.83 -0.88
C ILE A 126 -12.77 -4.46 -0.22
N MET A 127 -12.15 -3.79 0.77
CA MET A 127 -11.03 -4.38 1.49
C MET A 127 -11.40 -5.64 2.27
N ARG A 128 -12.64 -5.75 2.76
CA ARG A 128 -13.14 -6.98 3.40
C ARG A 128 -13.38 -8.10 2.40
N GLU A 129 -13.78 -7.77 1.20
CA GLU A 129 -13.96 -8.73 0.10
C GLU A 129 -12.60 -9.24 -0.43
N PHE A 130 -11.60 -8.35 -0.49
CA PHE A 130 -10.25 -8.66 -0.99
C PHE A 130 -9.18 -8.44 0.10
N PRO A 131 -9.11 -9.29 1.12
CA PRO A 131 -8.09 -9.17 2.14
C PRO A 131 -6.68 -9.39 1.56
N MET A 132 -5.69 -8.75 2.18
CA MET A 132 -4.29 -8.98 1.84
C MET A 132 -3.86 -10.37 2.29
N LEU A 133 -3.35 -11.16 1.36
CA LEU A 133 -2.88 -12.53 1.58
C LEU A 133 -1.46 -12.66 1.04
N HIS A 134 -0.78 -13.78 1.40
CA HIS A 134 0.51 -14.14 0.82
C HIS A 134 1.67 -13.21 1.24
N GLU A 135 2.06 -13.30 2.53
CA GLU A 135 3.21 -12.58 3.11
C GLU A 135 4.55 -12.83 2.38
N ASP A 136 4.64 -13.91 1.61
CA ASP A 136 5.78 -14.32 0.78
C ASP A 136 5.81 -13.65 -0.61
N ALA A 137 4.85 -12.77 -0.88
CA ALA A 137 4.70 -12.04 -2.14
C ALA A 137 4.44 -10.54 -1.87
N HIS A 138 4.14 -9.77 -2.91
CA HIS A 138 3.63 -8.41 -2.78
C HIS A 138 2.11 -8.46 -2.55
N GLU A 139 1.72 -8.64 -1.29
CA GLU A 139 0.34 -8.85 -0.85
C GLU A 139 -0.60 -7.70 -1.25
N ASP A 140 -0.10 -6.47 -1.17
CA ASP A 140 -0.81 -5.26 -1.55
C ASP A 140 -1.03 -5.20 -3.06
N TYR A 141 0.00 -5.45 -3.87
CA TYR A 141 -0.11 -5.50 -5.32
C TYR A 141 -1.14 -6.54 -5.79
N ILE A 142 -1.13 -7.75 -5.22
CA ILE A 142 -2.11 -8.80 -5.54
C ILE A 142 -3.52 -8.30 -5.24
N THR A 143 -3.72 -7.68 -4.09
CA THR A 143 -5.01 -7.13 -3.67
C THR A 143 -5.49 -6.03 -4.62
N TRP A 144 -4.61 -5.07 -4.96
CA TRP A 144 -4.97 -3.99 -5.89
C TRP A 144 -5.31 -4.53 -7.29
N MET A 145 -4.58 -5.52 -7.78
CA MET A 145 -4.86 -6.17 -9.06
C MET A 145 -6.24 -6.81 -9.08
N LYS A 146 -6.64 -7.54 -8.02
CA LYS A 146 -7.96 -8.16 -7.90
C LYS A 146 -9.07 -7.09 -7.83
N ILE A 147 -8.88 -6.04 -7.06
CA ILE A 147 -9.84 -4.93 -6.93
C ILE A 147 -10.05 -4.25 -8.29
N ILE A 148 -8.97 -3.90 -9.00
CA ILE A 148 -9.06 -3.26 -10.31
C ILE A 148 -9.71 -4.20 -11.34
N GLN A 149 -9.47 -5.48 -11.27
CA GLN A 149 -10.09 -6.47 -12.16
C GLN A 149 -11.61 -6.54 -11.95
N THR A 150 -12.07 -6.41 -10.72
CA THR A 150 -13.49 -6.56 -10.35
C THR A 150 -14.25 -5.25 -10.43
N TYR A 151 -13.68 -4.16 -9.95
CA TYR A 151 -14.34 -2.86 -9.79
C TYR A 151 -13.94 -1.81 -10.82
N GLY A 152 -13.07 -2.17 -11.77
CA GLY A 152 -12.56 -1.26 -12.80
C GLY A 152 -11.31 -0.49 -12.35
N SER A 153 -10.91 0.49 -13.16
CA SER A 153 -9.69 1.26 -12.95
C SER A 153 -9.64 1.96 -11.59
N ALA A 154 -8.45 2.01 -10.99
CA ALA A 154 -8.17 2.91 -9.89
C ALA A 154 -7.95 4.34 -10.41
N CYS A 155 -8.10 5.34 -9.55
CA CYS A 155 -7.72 6.71 -9.87
C CYS A 155 -6.47 7.15 -9.11
N GLY A 156 -5.78 8.18 -9.61
CA GLY A 156 -4.60 8.74 -8.98
C GLY A 156 -4.63 10.27 -8.93
N VAL A 157 -4.18 10.82 -7.82
CA VAL A 157 -3.89 12.25 -7.65
C VAL A 157 -2.41 12.47 -7.91
N ASN A 158 -2.05 13.07 -9.05
CA ASN A 158 -0.65 13.28 -9.43
C ASN A 158 -0.02 14.47 -8.70
N GLU A 159 -0.18 14.49 -7.38
CA GLU A 159 0.50 15.40 -6.47
C GLU A 159 1.27 14.59 -5.44
N VAL A 160 2.43 15.09 -5.01
CA VAL A 160 3.24 14.46 -3.95
C VAL A 160 2.52 14.64 -2.61
N LEU A 161 1.74 13.64 -2.22
CA LEU A 161 0.96 13.64 -0.99
C LEU A 161 1.39 12.51 -0.02
N LEU A 162 2.45 11.78 -0.39
CA LEU A 162 3.10 10.77 0.42
C LEU A 162 4.61 10.98 0.38
N LYS A 163 5.25 10.99 1.53
CA LYS A 163 6.69 10.82 1.69
C LYS A 163 6.96 9.36 2.04
N TYR A 164 7.63 8.68 1.14
CA TYR A 164 7.93 7.25 1.25
C TYR A 164 9.39 7.05 1.66
N ARG A 165 9.59 6.48 2.84
CA ARG A 165 10.93 6.28 3.41
C ARG A 165 11.58 5.02 2.85
N LEU A 166 12.79 5.17 2.34
CA LEU A 166 13.64 4.05 1.95
C LEU A 166 14.50 3.63 3.15
N THR A 167 14.08 2.55 3.80
CA THR A 167 14.89 1.88 4.81
C THR A 167 15.58 0.68 4.13
N GLY A 168 16.90 0.62 4.15
CA GLY A 168 17.65 -0.51 3.53
C GLY A 168 17.27 -1.90 4.09
N LYS A 169 16.48 -1.93 5.16
CA LYS A 169 16.03 -3.14 5.88
C LYS A 169 14.61 -3.60 5.51
N GLY A 170 13.90 -2.87 4.64
CA GLY A 170 12.52 -3.18 4.25
C GLY A 170 12.35 -4.52 3.53
N LYS A 171 11.10 -4.98 3.43
CA LYS A 171 10.70 -6.24 2.75
C LYS A 171 11.25 -6.32 1.30
N SER A 172 11.38 -5.17 0.64
CA SER A 172 11.89 -5.00 -0.74
C SER A 172 13.38 -4.61 -0.82
N GLY A 173 14.13 -4.59 0.29
CA GLY A 173 15.51 -4.11 0.35
C GLY A 173 16.52 -4.94 -0.48
N SER A 174 16.19 -6.17 -0.84
CA SER A 174 16.97 -7.02 -1.75
C SER A 174 16.28 -7.13 -3.10
N LYS A 175 16.94 -6.70 -4.17
CA LYS A 175 16.43 -6.82 -5.56
C LYS A 175 16.05 -8.26 -5.91
N TRP A 176 16.86 -9.24 -5.47
CA TRP A 176 16.56 -10.65 -5.70
C TRP A 176 15.28 -11.11 -5.01
N LYS A 177 15.14 -10.76 -3.72
CA LYS A 177 13.93 -11.07 -2.95
C LYS A 177 12.69 -10.39 -3.57
N SER A 178 12.80 -9.13 -3.97
CA SER A 178 11.71 -8.42 -4.65
C SER A 178 11.31 -9.09 -5.97
N ALA A 179 12.30 -9.57 -6.76
CA ALA A 179 12.03 -10.31 -7.98
C ALA A 179 11.30 -11.64 -7.72
N GLN A 180 11.70 -12.39 -6.70
CA GLN A 180 11.00 -13.61 -6.28
C GLN A 180 9.56 -13.32 -5.84
N MET A 181 9.35 -12.28 -5.03
CA MET A 181 8.02 -11.86 -4.58
C MET A 181 7.14 -11.43 -5.75
N THR A 182 7.69 -10.71 -6.75
CA THR A 182 6.98 -10.34 -7.98
C THR A 182 6.56 -11.57 -8.77
N TRP A 183 7.45 -12.55 -8.92
CA TRP A 183 7.12 -13.82 -9.57
C TRP A 183 6.00 -14.57 -8.83
N SER A 184 6.11 -14.70 -7.50
CA SER A 184 5.08 -15.31 -6.65
C SER A 184 3.74 -14.59 -6.80
N SER A 185 3.75 -13.24 -6.87
CA SER A 185 2.53 -12.46 -7.06
C SER A 185 1.79 -12.81 -8.34
N TYR A 186 2.50 -13.02 -9.45
CA TYR A 186 1.87 -13.45 -10.70
C TYR A 186 1.29 -14.86 -10.60
N ARG A 187 1.95 -15.76 -9.87
CA ARG A 187 1.44 -17.11 -9.63
C ARG A 187 0.16 -17.08 -8.78
N TYR A 188 0.12 -16.27 -7.73
CA TYR A 188 -1.08 -16.07 -6.89
C TYR A 188 -2.22 -15.36 -7.62
N LEU A 189 -1.92 -14.56 -8.65
CA LEU A 189 -2.93 -14.03 -9.57
C LEU A 189 -3.46 -15.07 -10.59
N GLY A 190 -2.98 -16.31 -10.52
CA GLY A 190 -3.42 -17.39 -11.40
C GLY A 190 -2.83 -17.35 -12.81
N PHE A 191 -1.74 -16.58 -13.03
CA PHE A 191 -1.14 -16.52 -14.35
C PHE A 191 -0.38 -17.81 -14.68
N GLY A 192 -0.57 -18.31 -15.91
CA GLY A 192 0.25 -19.39 -16.47
C GLY A 192 1.70 -18.93 -16.65
N ILE A 193 2.63 -19.89 -16.79
CA ILE A 193 4.08 -19.61 -16.87
C ILE A 193 4.42 -18.57 -17.94
N ILE A 194 3.87 -18.72 -19.15
CA ILE A 194 4.15 -17.81 -20.30
C ILE A 194 3.73 -16.37 -19.97
N LYS A 195 2.50 -16.20 -19.42
CA LYS A 195 2.01 -14.87 -19.04
C LYS A 195 2.84 -14.29 -17.89
N SER A 196 3.24 -15.11 -16.91
CA SER A 196 4.10 -14.68 -15.81
C SER A 196 5.47 -14.22 -16.31
N LEU A 197 6.10 -14.94 -17.25
CA LEU A 197 7.36 -14.56 -17.87
C LEU A 197 7.24 -13.22 -18.63
N TYR A 198 6.18 -13.05 -19.41
CA TYR A 198 5.92 -11.80 -20.14
C TYR A 198 5.77 -10.60 -19.17
N CYS A 199 4.94 -10.73 -18.14
CA CYS A 199 4.74 -9.67 -17.15
C CYS A 199 6.02 -9.39 -16.35
N PHE A 200 6.77 -10.44 -15.99
CA PHE A 200 8.02 -10.31 -15.25
C PHE A 200 9.10 -9.58 -16.08
N SER A 201 9.24 -9.92 -17.37
CA SER A 201 10.15 -9.21 -18.27
C SER A 201 9.78 -7.73 -18.41
N SER A 202 8.48 -7.44 -18.53
CA SER A 202 8.00 -6.06 -18.56
C SER A 202 8.29 -5.31 -17.25
N TYR A 203 8.08 -5.95 -16.10
CA TYR A 203 8.41 -5.38 -14.79
C TYR A 203 9.91 -5.07 -14.65
N MET A 204 10.79 -5.98 -15.12
CA MET A 204 12.24 -5.76 -15.08
C MET A 204 12.70 -4.58 -15.96
N LEU A 205 11.98 -4.29 -17.04
CA LEU A 205 12.29 -3.18 -17.94
C LEU A 205 11.71 -1.84 -17.48
N HIS A 206 10.59 -1.83 -16.76
CA HIS A 206 9.84 -0.62 -16.38
C HIS A 206 9.74 -0.44 -14.86
N GLY A 207 10.07 -1.46 -14.07
CA GLY A 207 10.06 -1.38 -12.62
C GLY A 207 11.20 -0.49 -12.12
N ILE A 208 10.86 0.36 -11.17
CA ILE A 208 11.82 1.24 -10.45
C ILE A 208 12.40 0.46 -9.28
#